data_794f30c2903fbf5d6554ff1e91af47da
#
_entry.id   794f30c2903fbf5d6554ff1e91af47da
#
_cell.length_a   1.000
_cell.length_b   1.000
_cell.length_c   1.000
_cell.angle_alpha   90.00
_cell.angle_beta   90.00
_cell.angle_gamma   90.00
#
_symmetry.space_group_name_H-M   'P 1'
#
loop_
_entity.id
_entity.type
_entity.pdbx_description
1 polymer ?
#
loop_
_entity_poly.entity_id
_entity_poly.type
_entity_poly.pdbx_seq_one_letter_code
_entity_poly.pdbx_strand_id
1 'polypeptide(L)'
;ALTTNLTEPPGSDNTPQNAVRVADLFTQLVSRVLSDKLVSELSANKVSLAQLQAMRYIWLHSDVLVGDLADGLSISYPSATNMLKRLERRGLIVRTVNPRDHREVQVSLTEAGTDLVQRVERERSSRLHATLAAMPQAEQDALLDGLQAFLKAAASLGDIVEDICLQCGRLACR
;
A
#
# COMPACT_ATOMS: atom_id res chain seq x y z
N ALA A 1 -14.44 5.02 -25.70
CA ALA A 1 -15.38 4.01 -25.27
C ALA A 1 -14.71 2.62 -25.46
N LEU A 2 -14.03 2.14 -24.47
CA LEU A 2 -13.55 0.75 -24.39
C LEU A 2 -14.53 0.01 -23.47
N THR A 3 -15.59 -0.51 -24.06
CA THR A 3 -16.41 -1.55 -23.45
C THR A 3 -15.60 -2.84 -23.45
N THR A 4 -14.77 -3.02 -22.43
CA THR A 4 -14.13 -4.31 -22.19
C THR A 4 -15.24 -5.26 -21.73
N ASN A 5 -15.50 -6.30 -22.52
CA ASN A 5 -16.38 -7.41 -22.17
C ASN A 5 -15.81 -8.11 -20.92
N LEU A 6 -16.30 -7.74 -19.74
CA LEU A 6 -16.02 -8.37 -18.44
C LEU A 6 -17.04 -9.50 -18.16
N THR A 7 -17.53 -10.18 -19.18
CA THR A 7 -18.68 -11.08 -19.04
C THR A 7 -18.35 -12.55 -18.77
N GLU A 8 -17.09 -12.94 -18.71
CA GLU A 8 -16.74 -14.26 -18.17
C GLU A 8 -15.57 -14.14 -17.20
N PRO A 9 -15.77 -14.55 -15.94
CA PRO A 9 -14.66 -14.77 -15.06
C PRO A 9 -13.74 -15.85 -15.68
N PRO A 10 -12.43 -15.80 -15.43
CA PRO A 10 -11.52 -16.87 -15.87
C PRO A 10 -12.10 -18.20 -15.43
N GLY A 11 -12.20 -19.16 -16.37
CA GLY A 11 -12.94 -20.40 -16.24
C GLY A 11 -12.76 -21.09 -14.88
N SER A 12 -13.76 -21.81 -14.44
CA SER A 12 -13.86 -22.50 -13.14
C SER A 12 -12.86 -23.65 -12.94
N ASP A 13 -11.85 -23.76 -13.78
CA ASP A 13 -10.84 -24.80 -13.67
C ASP A 13 -9.88 -24.48 -12.53
N ASN A 14 -9.90 -25.29 -11.49
CA ASN A 14 -8.99 -25.23 -10.34
C ASN A 14 -7.57 -25.70 -10.70
N THR A 15 -7.04 -25.25 -11.82
CA THR A 15 -5.66 -25.51 -12.19
C THR A 15 -4.70 -24.51 -11.56
N PRO A 16 -3.45 -24.90 -11.24
CA PRO A 16 -2.45 -23.96 -10.71
C PRO A 16 -2.23 -22.74 -11.62
N GLN A 17 -2.29 -22.92 -12.93
CA GLN A 17 -2.16 -21.83 -13.90
C GLN A 17 -3.31 -20.82 -13.81
N ASN A 18 -4.53 -21.30 -13.60
CA ASN A 18 -5.68 -20.41 -13.40
C ASN A 18 -5.59 -19.65 -12.08
N ALA A 19 -5.12 -20.29 -11.02
CA ALA A 19 -4.89 -19.65 -9.73
C ALA A 19 -3.88 -18.49 -9.82
N VAL A 20 -2.76 -18.69 -10.53
CA VAL A 20 -1.77 -17.63 -10.80
C VAL A 20 -2.41 -16.48 -11.58
N ARG A 21 -3.16 -16.78 -12.64
CA ARG A 21 -3.85 -15.75 -13.44
C ARG A 21 -4.85 -14.94 -12.62
N VAL A 22 -5.64 -15.60 -11.77
CA VAL A 22 -6.59 -14.93 -10.88
C VAL A 22 -5.88 -14.05 -9.87
N ALA A 23 -4.77 -14.51 -9.28
CA ALA A 23 -3.94 -13.73 -8.37
C ALA A 23 -3.35 -12.49 -9.05
N ASP A 24 -2.87 -12.62 -10.29
CA ASP A 24 -2.38 -11.48 -11.08
C ASP A 24 -3.47 -10.46 -11.36
N LEU A 25 -4.66 -10.90 -11.75
CA LEU A 25 -5.81 -10.03 -11.98
C LEU A 25 -6.25 -9.32 -10.68
N PHE A 26 -6.29 -10.04 -9.57
CA PHE A 26 -6.58 -9.48 -8.25
C PHE A 26 -5.56 -8.40 -7.88
N THR A 27 -4.27 -8.70 -8.04
CA THR A 27 -3.19 -7.74 -7.77
C THR A 27 -3.32 -6.50 -8.64
N GLN A 28 -3.63 -6.65 -9.94
CA GLN A 28 -3.84 -5.53 -10.84
C GLN A 28 -5.08 -4.71 -10.46
N LEU A 29 -6.18 -5.36 -10.08
CA LEU A 29 -7.40 -4.69 -9.64
C LEU A 29 -7.14 -3.86 -8.37
N VAL A 30 -6.51 -4.47 -7.37
CA VAL A 30 -6.17 -3.80 -6.11
C VAL A 30 -5.24 -2.62 -6.35
N SER A 31 -4.20 -2.79 -7.16
CA SER A 31 -3.23 -1.74 -7.44
C SER A 31 -3.82 -0.59 -8.25
N ARG A 32 -4.52 -0.89 -9.35
CA ARG A 32 -5.02 0.15 -10.27
C ARG A 32 -6.28 0.84 -9.76
N VAL A 33 -7.27 0.06 -9.32
CA VAL A 33 -8.59 0.62 -8.97
C VAL A 33 -8.58 1.21 -7.57
N LEU A 34 -7.91 0.54 -6.64
CA LEU A 34 -7.93 0.91 -5.22
C LEU A 34 -6.75 1.79 -4.79
N SER A 35 -5.78 2.02 -5.67
CA SER A 35 -4.62 2.84 -5.32
C SER A 35 -4.39 3.97 -6.33
N ASP A 36 -4.04 3.67 -7.58
CA ASP A 36 -3.63 4.70 -8.55
C ASP A 36 -4.75 5.70 -8.87
N LYS A 37 -5.93 5.18 -9.21
CA LYS A 37 -7.09 6.01 -9.55
C LYS A 37 -7.54 6.83 -8.35
N LEU A 38 -7.57 6.23 -7.18
CA LEU A 38 -7.95 6.89 -5.95
C LEU A 38 -7.02 8.04 -5.58
N VAL A 39 -5.70 7.82 -5.68
CA VAL A 39 -4.69 8.86 -5.43
C VAL A 39 -4.87 10.03 -6.39
N SER A 40 -5.13 9.76 -7.67
CA SER A 40 -5.34 10.82 -8.67
C SER A 40 -6.62 11.62 -8.42
N GLU A 41 -7.67 10.98 -7.93
CA GLU A 41 -8.96 11.61 -7.61
C GLU A 41 -8.92 12.46 -6.34
N LEU A 42 -8.26 11.96 -5.28
CA LEU A 42 -8.27 12.60 -3.96
C LEU A 42 -7.13 13.59 -3.73
N SER A 43 -6.08 13.51 -4.53
CA SER A 43 -4.90 14.37 -4.37
C SER A 43 -4.97 15.59 -5.27
N ALA A 44 -5.51 16.70 -4.76
CA ALA A 44 -5.40 18.01 -5.39
C ALA A 44 -3.92 18.41 -5.65
N ASN A 45 -3.01 17.85 -4.88
CA ASN A 45 -1.57 18.14 -4.93
C ASN A 45 -0.79 17.20 -5.88
N LYS A 46 -1.45 16.39 -6.69
CA LYS A 46 -0.83 15.44 -7.65
C LYS A 46 0.27 14.56 -6.99
N VAL A 47 -0.01 14.03 -5.82
CA VAL A 47 0.87 13.08 -5.13
C VAL A 47 0.89 11.78 -5.93
N SER A 48 2.08 11.20 -6.16
CA SER A 48 2.21 9.90 -6.81
C SER A 48 1.92 8.75 -5.83
N LEU A 49 1.61 7.56 -6.35
CA LEU A 49 1.43 6.38 -5.51
C LEU A 49 2.64 6.11 -4.61
N ALA A 50 3.86 6.21 -5.13
CA ALA A 50 5.08 6.04 -4.33
C ALA A 50 5.19 7.07 -3.20
N GLN A 51 4.80 8.32 -3.45
CA GLN A 51 4.76 9.38 -2.42
C GLN A 51 3.69 9.09 -1.35
N LEU A 52 2.50 8.64 -1.77
CA LEU A 52 1.47 8.23 -0.81
C LEU A 52 1.94 7.04 0.02
N GLN A 53 2.63 6.11 -0.60
CA GLN A 53 3.21 4.98 0.11
C GLN A 53 4.24 5.42 1.17
N ALA A 54 5.09 6.39 0.87
CA ALA A 54 6.00 6.97 1.85
C ALA A 54 5.24 7.66 2.99
N MET A 55 4.22 8.45 2.68
CA MET A 55 3.38 9.09 3.68
C MET A 55 2.66 8.07 4.56
N ARG A 56 2.14 6.97 3.97
CA ARG A 56 1.51 5.89 4.73
C ARG A 56 2.50 5.19 5.65
N TYR A 57 3.74 4.96 5.20
CA TYR A 57 4.80 4.43 6.05
C TYR A 57 5.04 5.33 7.26
N ILE A 58 5.19 6.64 7.06
CA ILE A 58 5.38 7.62 8.13
C ILE A 58 4.17 7.66 9.08
N TRP A 59 2.95 7.51 8.56
CA TRP A 59 1.72 7.49 9.36
C TRP A 59 1.61 6.27 10.28
N LEU A 60 2.11 5.11 9.84
CA LEU A 60 2.03 3.86 10.57
C LEU A 60 3.17 3.66 11.58
N HIS A 61 4.23 4.44 11.48
CA HIS A 61 5.41 4.31 12.33
C HIS A 61 5.68 5.64 13.05
N SER A 62 6.10 5.53 14.32
CA SER A 62 6.61 6.68 15.07
C SER A 62 8.10 6.88 14.79
N ASP A 63 8.58 8.13 14.90
CA ASP A 63 10.01 8.47 14.87
C ASP A 63 10.77 7.98 13.61
N VAL A 64 10.12 8.10 12.44
CA VAL A 64 10.68 7.60 11.18
C VAL A 64 11.91 8.39 10.77
N LEU A 65 13.03 7.70 10.60
CA LEU A 65 14.25 8.25 10.02
C LEU A 65 14.25 8.08 8.49
N VAL A 66 15.01 8.91 7.79
CA VAL A 66 15.13 8.81 6.31
C VAL A 66 15.70 7.45 5.88
N GLY A 67 16.62 6.88 6.69
CA GLY A 67 17.16 5.53 6.47
C GLY A 67 16.08 4.47 6.56
N ASP A 68 15.31 4.45 7.66
CA ASP A 68 14.21 3.48 7.86
C ASP A 68 13.17 3.55 6.74
N LEU A 69 12.86 4.77 6.27
CA LEU A 69 11.95 4.94 5.15
C LEU A 69 12.54 4.38 3.85
N ALA A 70 13.84 4.58 3.60
CA ALA A 70 14.49 4.06 2.40
C ALA A 70 14.46 2.53 2.38
N ASP A 71 14.82 1.90 3.50
CA ASP A 71 14.79 0.46 3.68
C ASP A 71 13.35 -0.09 3.57
N GLY A 72 12.42 0.50 4.31
CA GLY A 72 11.01 0.08 4.30
C GLY A 72 10.30 0.26 2.96
N LEU A 73 10.81 1.11 2.07
CA LEU A 73 10.31 1.28 0.70
C LEU A 73 11.14 0.53 -0.35
N SER A 74 12.22 -0.13 0.06
CA SER A 74 13.19 -0.77 -0.84
C SER A 74 13.72 0.18 -1.91
N ILE A 75 14.06 1.42 -1.51
CA ILE A 75 14.62 2.46 -2.39
C ILE A 75 15.93 2.99 -1.82
N SER A 76 16.76 3.58 -2.68
CA SER A 76 18.01 4.19 -2.24
C SER A 76 17.76 5.40 -1.33
N TYR A 77 18.66 5.65 -0.38
CA TYR A 77 18.65 6.83 0.49
C TYR A 77 18.54 8.17 -0.28
N PRO A 78 19.28 8.40 -1.39
CA PRO A 78 19.09 9.59 -2.22
C PRO A 78 17.67 9.69 -2.80
N SER A 79 17.07 8.57 -3.23
CA SER A 79 15.70 8.55 -3.76
C SER A 79 14.69 8.91 -2.68
N ALA A 80 14.81 8.34 -1.48
CA ALA A 80 14.00 8.69 -0.32
C ALA A 80 14.12 10.18 0.02
N THR A 81 15.35 10.68 0.11
CA THR A 81 15.62 12.11 0.38
C THR A 81 14.97 13.03 -0.66
N ASN A 82 15.08 12.72 -1.95
CA ASN A 82 14.48 13.51 -3.02
C ASN A 82 12.94 13.45 -2.98
N MET A 83 12.38 12.30 -2.67
CA MET A 83 10.93 12.13 -2.48
C MET A 83 10.43 13.00 -1.31
N LEU A 84 11.11 12.93 -0.17
CA LEU A 84 10.76 13.69 1.03
C LEU A 84 10.87 15.20 0.78
N LYS A 85 11.91 15.69 0.10
CA LYS A 85 12.03 17.10 -0.29
C LYS A 85 10.83 17.58 -1.12
N ARG A 86 10.27 16.73 -1.97
CA ARG A 86 9.07 17.06 -2.76
C ARG A 86 7.80 17.11 -1.90
N LEU A 87 7.65 16.19 -0.95
CA LEU A 87 6.53 16.18 -0.01
C LEU A 87 6.57 17.37 0.95
N GLU A 88 7.77 17.71 1.46
CA GLU A 88 7.99 18.87 2.33
C GLU A 88 7.64 20.19 1.62
N ARG A 89 8.09 20.37 0.35
CA ARG A 89 7.71 21.55 -0.46
C ARG A 89 6.21 21.67 -0.70
N ARG A 90 5.46 20.58 -0.58
CA ARG A 90 4.00 20.55 -0.68
C ARG A 90 3.31 20.72 0.68
N GLY A 91 4.08 20.88 1.75
CA GLY A 91 3.53 21.03 3.10
C GLY A 91 2.87 19.78 3.65
N LEU A 92 3.22 18.58 3.14
CA LEU A 92 2.63 17.30 3.56
C LEU A 92 3.43 16.61 4.64
N ILE A 93 4.70 16.93 4.77
CA ILE A 93 5.60 16.44 5.82
C ILE A 93 6.43 17.58 6.39
N VAL A 94 7.00 17.35 7.57
CA VAL A 94 8.07 18.14 8.16
C VAL A 94 9.27 17.25 8.41
N ARG A 95 10.46 17.86 8.33
CA ARG A 95 11.73 17.20 8.60
C ARG A 95 12.40 17.92 9.75
N THR A 96 12.78 17.18 10.78
CA THR A 96 13.45 17.72 11.97
C THR A 96 14.75 16.97 12.21
N VAL A 97 15.72 17.65 12.79
CA VAL A 97 16.94 16.97 13.23
C VAL A 97 16.58 16.07 14.42
N ASN A 98 17.03 14.82 14.39
CA ASN A 98 16.79 13.91 15.50
C ASN A 98 17.49 14.45 16.77
N PRO A 99 16.74 14.69 17.86
CA PRO A 99 17.31 15.23 19.09
C PRO A 99 18.30 14.28 19.78
N ARG A 100 18.26 13.00 19.45
CA ARG A 100 19.19 11.97 19.99
C ARG A 100 20.46 11.84 19.20
N ASP A 101 20.38 12.03 17.86
CA ASP A 101 21.54 12.06 16.97
C ASP A 101 21.35 13.13 15.89
N HIS A 102 22.08 14.22 16.00
CA HIS A 102 22.00 15.35 15.08
C HIS A 102 22.43 15.03 13.63
N ARG A 103 22.97 13.85 13.38
CA ARG A 103 23.31 13.37 12.03
C ARG A 103 22.10 12.79 11.31
N GLU A 104 21.05 12.46 12.05
CA GLU A 104 19.84 11.84 11.54
C GLU A 104 18.73 12.86 11.35
N VAL A 105 17.91 12.62 10.34
CA VAL A 105 16.73 13.45 10.04
C VAL A 105 15.49 12.60 10.28
N GLN A 106 14.68 13.05 11.21
CA GLN A 106 13.36 12.50 11.53
C GLN A 106 12.30 13.13 10.64
N VAL A 107 11.32 12.34 10.23
CA VAL A 107 10.25 12.76 9.33
C VAL A 107 8.90 12.51 9.97
N SER A 108 8.01 13.50 9.91
CA SER A 108 6.63 13.40 10.41
C SER A 108 5.66 13.95 9.37
N LEU A 109 4.41 13.49 9.40
CA LEU A 109 3.35 14.11 8.61
C LEU A 109 2.93 15.45 9.23
N THR A 110 2.57 16.40 8.37
CA THR A 110 1.78 17.57 8.79
C THR A 110 0.32 17.15 8.99
N GLU A 111 -0.50 18.04 9.53
CA GLU A 111 -1.96 17.87 9.59
C GLU A 111 -2.53 17.60 8.19
N ALA A 112 -2.15 18.39 7.20
CA ALA A 112 -2.56 18.21 5.80
C ALA A 112 -2.10 16.86 5.22
N GLY A 113 -0.90 16.41 5.59
CA GLY A 113 -0.38 15.09 5.21
C GLY A 113 -1.18 13.95 5.85
N THR A 114 -1.47 14.06 7.12
CA THR A 114 -2.27 13.10 7.88
C THR A 114 -3.68 13.00 7.30
N ASP A 115 -4.34 14.13 7.07
CA ASP A 115 -5.67 14.19 6.47
C ASP A 115 -5.72 13.53 5.09
N LEU A 116 -4.70 13.76 4.26
CA LEU A 116 -4.63 13.15 2.94
C LEU A 116 -4.52 11.61 3.04
N VAL A 117 -3.60 11.10 3.87
CA VAL A 117 -3.44 9.65 4.06
C VAL A 117 -4.74 9.04 4.59
N GLN A 118 -5.35 9.62 5.61
CA GLN A 118 -6.58 9.11 6.20
C GLN A 118 -7.76 9.11 5.22
N ARG A 119 -7.88 10.14 4.37
CA ARG A 119 -8.92 10.18 3.34
C ARG A 119 -8.74 9.05 2.32
N VAL A 120 -7.51 8.84 1.87
CA VAL A 120 -7.21 7.77 0.92
C VAL A 120 -7.48 6.40 1.53
N GLU A 121 -7.06 6.16 2.76
CA GLU A 121 -7.28 4.87 3.44
C GLU A 121 -8.78 4.62 3.71
N ARG A 122 -9.54 5.63 4.10
CA ARG A 122 -11.00 5.50 4.27
C ARG A 122 -11.70 5.13 2.97
N GLU A 123 -11.39 5.85 1.89
CA GLU A 123 -12.01 5.59 0.59
C GLU A 123 -11.62 4.23 0.02
N ARG A 124 -10.34 3.84 0.18
CA ARG A 124 -9.87 2.50 -0.18
C ARG A 124 -10.63 1.41 0.56
N SER A 125 -10.77 1.56 1.87
CA SER A 125 -11.53 0.64 2.71
C SER A 125 -12.99 0.57 2.29
N SER A 126 -13.62 1.72 2.03
CA SER A 126 -15.01 1.80 1.57
C SER A 126 -15.23 1.05 0.26
N ARG A 127 -14.36 1.23 -0.72
CA ARG A 127 -14.44 0.52 -2.02
C ARG A 127 -14.26 -0.99 -1.88
N LEU A 128 -13.32 -1.42 -1.03
CA LEU A 128 -13.14 -2.84 -0.72
C LEU A 128 -14.37 -3.42 -0.04
N HIS A 129 -14.90 -2.73 0.97
CA HIS A 129 -16.14 -3.16 1.63
C HIS A 129 -17.31 -3.26 0.67
N ALA A 130 -17.50 -2.28 -0.21
CA ALA A 130 -18.56 -2.33 -1.21
C ALA A 130 -18.41 -3.51 -2.17
N THR A 131 -17.17 -3.83 -2.58
CA THR A 131 -16.90 -4.98 -3.44
C THR A 131 -17.21 -6.30 -2.72
N LEU A 132 -16.76 -6.44 -1.47
CA LEU A 132 -17.05 -7.63 -0.66
C LEU A 132 -18.54 -7.77 -0.40
N ALA A 133 -19.23 -6.67 -0.06
CA ALA A 133 -20.68 -6.70 0.20
C ALA A 133 -21.52 -7.07 -1.04
N ALA A 134 -20.98 -6.96 -2.24
CA ALA A 134 -21.63 -7.41 -3.47
C ALA A 134 -21.51 -8.93 -3.69
N MET A 135 -20.69 -9.62 -2.90
CA MET A 135 -20.51 -11.07 -2.97
C MET A 135 -21.48 -11.79 -2.03
N PRO A 136 -21.99 -12.99 -2.39
CA PRO A 136 -22.69 -13.87 -1.44
C PRO A 136 -21.81 -14.20 -0.21
N GLN A 137 -22.41 -14.35 0.97
CA GLN A 137 -21.67 -14.58 2.21
C GLN A 137 -20.69 -15.78 2.12
N ALA A 138 -21.14 -16.89 1.54
CA ALA A 138 -20.30 -18.07 1.38
C ALA A 138 -19.05 -17.81 0.53
N GLU A 139 -19.13 -16.93 -0.46
CA GLU A 139 -18.00 -16.54 -1.28
C GLU A 139 -17.06 -15.57 -0.55
N GLN A 140 -17.59 -14.69 0.32
CA GLN A 140 -16.79 -13.85 1.19
C GLN A 140 -15.98 -14.70 2.17
N ASP A 141 -16.60 -15.70 2.79
CA ASP A 141 -15.96 -16.61 3.74
C ASP A 141 -14.85 -17.43 3.02
N ALA A 142 -15.16 -17.98 1.84
CA ALA A 142 -14.19 -18.73 1.05
C ALA A 142 -12.99 -17.85 0.61
N LEU A 143 -13.23 -16.61 0.24
CA LEU A 143 -12.17 -15.65 -0.10
C LEU A 143 -11.28 -15.36 1.11
N LEU A 144 -11.88 -15.11 2.27
CA LEU A 144 -11.14 -14.85 3.51
C LEU A 144 -10.25 -16.03 3.89
N ASP A 145 -10.83 -17.24 3.89
CA ASP A 145 -10.10 -18.48 4.20
C ASP A 145 -8.96 -18.71 3.20
N GLY A 146 -9.22 -18.51 1.91
CA GLY A 146 -8.21 -18.65 0.85
C GLY A 146 -7.07 -17.66 0.99
N LEU A 147 -7.36 -16.37 1.26
CA LEU A 147 -6.34 -15.35 1.47
C LEU A 147 -5.51 -15.62 2.74
N GLN A 148 -6.14 -16.04 3.83
CA GLN A 148 -5.43 -16.39 5.06
C GLN A 148 -4.51 -17.61 4.85
N ALA A 149 -5.00 -18.65 4.16
CA ALA A 149 -4.20 -19.82 3.81
C ALA A 149 -3.01 -19.46 2.92
N PHE A 150 -3.22 -18.59 1.91
CA PHE A 150 -2.17 -18.12 1.03
C PHE A 150 -1.09 -17.34 1.80
N LEU A 151 -1.49 -16.38 2.66
CA LEU A 151 -0.55 -15.60 3.47
C LEU A 151 0.23 -16.49 4.43
N LYS A 152 -0.42 -17.49 5.06
CA LYS A 152 0.24 -18.45 5.93
C LYS A 152 1.26 -19.32 5.18
N ALA A 153 0.90 -19.79 3.99
CA ALA A 153 1.81 -20.58 3.14
C ALA A 153 3.01 -19.73 2.67
N ALA A 154 2.76 -18.50 2.21
CA ALA A 154 3.81 -17.57 1.82
C ALA A 154 4.77 -17.27 2.99
N ALA A 155 4.25 -17.06 4.20
CA ALA A 155 5.06 -16.86 5.41
C ALA A 155 5.96 -18.07 5.73
N SER A 156 5.55 -19.28 5.38
CA SER A 156 6.35 -20.49 5.63
C SER A 156 7.48 -20.71 4.62
N LEU A 157 7.46 -20.00 3.48
CA LEU A 157 8.51 -20.10 2.45
C LEU A 157 9.77 -19.25 2.76
N GLY A 158 9.83 -18.63 3.93
CA GLY A 158 11.02 -17.99 4.52
C GLY A 158 11.58 -16.80 3.76
N ASP A 159 12.01 -17.00 2.53
CA ASP A 159 12.75 -16.00 1.75
C ASP A 159 11.90 -14.83 1.20
N ILE A 160 10.58 -14.94 1.24
CA ILE A 160 9.69 -13.96 0.59
C ILE A 160 8.99 -13.05 1.62
N VAL A 161 8.86 -13.48 2.88
CA VAL A 161 7.95 -12.85 3.86
C VAL A 161 8.63 -12.46 5.16
N GLU A 162 9.89 -12.83 5.41
CA GLU A 162 10.62 -12.44 6.63
C GLU A 162 10.65 -10.91 6.83
N ASP A 163 10.47 -10.16 5.75
CA ASP A 163 10.55 -8.72 5.76
C ASP A 163 9.19 -8.00 5.64
N ILE A 164 8.08 -8.70 5.40
CA ILE A 164 6.77 -8.03 5.21
C ILE A 164 6.06 -7.85 6.56
N CYS A 165 5.93 -6.61 7.00
CA CYS A 165 5.08 -6.29 8.14
C CYS A 165 3.61 -6.57 7.81
N LEU A 166 2.98 -7.50 8.51
CA LEU A 166 1.57 -7.85 8.29
C LEU A 166 0.60 -6.70 8.63
N GLN A 167 1.03 -5.71 9.40
CA GLN A 167 0.22 -4.52 9.72
C GLN A 167 0.27 -3.48 8.60
N CYS A 168 1.45 -3.23 8.04
CA CYS A 168 1.63 -2.19 7.02
C CYS A 168 1.87 -2.74 5.60
N GLY A 169 2.10 -4.05 5.45
CA GLY A 169 2.36 -4.70 4.16
C GLY A 169 3.69 -4.34 3.53
N ARG A 170 4.73 -4.02 4.34
CA ARG A 170 6.02 -3.54 3.83
C ARG A 170 7.20 -4.30 4.39
N LEU A 171 8.28 -4.28 3.63
CA LEU A 171 9.58 -4.81 4.01
C LEU A 171 10.19 -4.00 5.17
N ALA A 172 10.96 -4.68 6.05
CA ALA A 172 11.74 -4.08 7.13
C ALA A 172 10.97 -3.12 8.07
N CYS A 173 9.82 -3.56 8.56
CA CYS A 173 9.10 -2.89 9.65
C CYS A 173 9.71 -3.34 10.99
N ARG A 174 10.55 -2.50 11.61
CA ARG A 174 11.11 -2.72 12.96
C ARG A 174 10.33 -1.97 14.02
#